data_dffa40d816376a521035f508247371bd
#
_entry.id   dffa40d816376a521035f508247371bd
#
_cell.length_a   1.000
_cell.length_b   1.000
_cell.length_c   1.000
_cell.angle_alpha   90.00
_cell.angle_beta   90.00
_cell.angle_gamma   90.00
#
_symmetry.space_group_name_H-M   'P 1'
#
loop_
_entity.id
_entity.type
_entity.pdbx_description
1 polymer ?
#
loop_
_entity_poly.entity_id
_entity_poly.type
_entity_poly.pdbx_seq_one_letter_code
_entity_poly.pdbx_strand_id
1 'polypeptide(L)'
;MPPHSADGRGNPVVIVAAHDEADRIAATLDVLAEALPDAAIWVADDASGDGTAAIARARGARVVSRDRPLGKGANVTAAAEAALSEGANGELWLLCDADLGASARELGSLLDAVRGGGCDLAVAAFKVRTGGGVGAAVGFARWAIERRCGYRAAAPISGQRAMRADTLSALLPFAAGYGMETAMTIDAVRSGCRVREIELELEHRATGRTLGGFLHRGRQLRDIVRAYLSRRREAPRR
;
A
#
# COMPACT_ATOMS: atom_id res chain seq x y z
N MET A 1 -18.96 -10.85 19.10
CA MET A 1 -17.52 -11.22 19.11
C MET A 1 -17.24 -11.91 17.81
N PRO A 2 -16.30 -11.46 16.98
CA PRO A 2 -15.86 -12.24 15.83
C PRO A 2 -15.16 -13.51 16.32
N PRO A 3 -15.26 -14.65 15.59
CA PRO A 3 -14.60 -15.88 15.99
C PRO A 3 -13.07 -15.69 15.97
N HIS A 4 -12.44 -16.00 17.09
CA HIS A 4 -11.00 -16.16 17.13
C HIS A 4 -10.64 -17.38 16.27
N SER A 5 -9.69 -17.21 15.32
CA SER A 5 -9.16 -18.33 14.55
C SER A 5 -8.57 -19.36 15.50
N ALA A 6 -8.87 -20.64 15.24
CA ALA A 6 -8.46 -21.76 16.10
C ALA A 6 -6.94 -21.92 16.27
N ASP A 7 -6.13 -21.20 15.48
CA ASP A 7 -4.67 -21.30 15.43
C ASP A 7 -3.91 -20.25 16.26
N GLY A 8 -4.62 -19.41 17.03
CA GLY A 8 -3.99 -18.36 17.84
C GLY A 8 -3.28 -17.26 17.02
N ARG A 9 -3.38 -17.28 15.69
CA ARG A 9 -2.84 -16.28 14.78
C ARG A 9 -3.90 -15.22 14.55
N GLY A 10 -3.59 -13.96 14.84
CA GLY A 10 -4.50 -12.84 14.59
C GLY A 10 -4.86 -12.76 13.10
N ASN A 11 -6.14 -12.44 12.82
CA ASN A 11 -6.63 -12.24 11.46
C ASN A 11 -5.87 -11.12 10.76
N PRO A 12 -5.55 -11.24 9.45
CA PRO A 12 -4.85 -10.17 8.75
C PRO A 12 -5.69 -8.89 8.71
N VAL A 13 -5.04 -7.74 8.75
CA VAL A 13 -5.66 -6.43 8.55
C VAL A 13 -5.33 -5.94 7.16
N VAL A 14 -6.36 -5.63 6.37
CA VAL A 14 -6.21 -5.10 5.01
C VAL A 14 -6.60 -3.63 4.99
N ILE A 15 -5.72 -2.77 4.46
CA ILE A 15 -6.02 -1.36 4.21
C ILE A 15 -6.04 -1.13 2.71
N VAL A 16 -7.21 -0.75 2.20
CA VAL A 16 -7.46 -0.44 0.80
C VAL A 16 -7.43 1.08 0.62
N ALA A 17 -6.47 1.60 -0.13
CA ALA A 17 -6.40 3.02 -0.47
C ALA A 17 -7.36 3.33 -1.63
N ALA A 18 -8.22 4.34 -1.45
CA ALA A 18 -9.21 4.72 -2.45
C ALA A 18 -9.31 6.25 -2.61
N HIS A 19 -9.52 6.70 -3.87
CA HIS A 19 -9.91 8.05 -4.22
C HIS A 19 -10.62 8.04 -5.57
N ASP A 20 -11.94 8.31 -5.57
CA ASP A 20 -12.81 8.27 -6.74
C ASP A 20 -12.72 6.92 -7.52
N GLU A 21 -12.98 5.81 -6.81
CA GLU A 21 -12.94 4.45 -7.34
C GLU A 21 -14.31 3.72 -7.23
N ALA A 22 -15.43 4.46 -7.29
CA ALA A 22 -16.78 3.90 -7.15
C ALA A 22 -17.09 2.78 -8.14
N ASP A 23 -16.53 2.83 -9.36
CA ASP A 23 -16.69 1.85 -10.41
C ASP A 23 -15.93 0.53 -10.19
N ARG A 24 -14.97 0.48 -9.27
CA ARG A 24 -14.04 -0.65 -9.10
C ARG A 24 -13.94 -1.20 -7.70
N ILE A 25 -14.07 -0.35 -6.68
CA ILE A 25 -13.85 -0.72 -5.29
C ILE A 25 -14.70 -1.92 -4.86
N ALA A 26 -15.94 -2.00 -5.38
CA ALA A 26 -16.84 -3.11 -5.07
C ALA A 26 -16.24 -4.48 -5.44
N ALA A 27 -15.75 -4.61 -6.68
CA ALA A 27 -15.14 -5.85 -7.17
C ALA A 27 -13.86 -6.20 -6.40
N THR A 28 -13.04 -5.20 -6.06
CA THR A 28 -11.82 -5.42 -5.26
C THR A 28 -12.17 -5.93 -3.86
N LEU A 29 -13.16 -5.31 -3.19
CA LEU A 29 -13.57 -5.71 -1.85
C LEU A 29 -14.20 -7.11 -1.82
N ASP A 30 -15.03 -7.44 -2.81
CA ASP A 30 -15.66 -8.77 -2.91
C ASP A 30 -14.59 -9.87 -3.05
N VAL A 31 -13.59 -9.65 -3.92
CA VAL A 31 -12.50 -10.60 -4.13
C VAL A 31 -11.60 -10.70 -2.89
N LEU A 32 -11.32 -9.58 -2.19
CA LEU A 32 -10.56 -9.61 -0.94
C LEU A 32 -11.31 -10.40 0.15
N ALA A 33 -12.62 -10.20 0.29
CA ALA A 33 -13.44 -10.93 1.27
C ALA A 33 -13.50 -12.43 0.96
N GLU A 34 -13.52 -12.81 -0.34
CA GLU A 34 -13.48 -14.22 -0.76
C GLU A 34 -12.10 -14.84 -0.50
N ALA A 35 -11.01 -14.14 -0.89
CA ALA A 35 -9.65 -14.67 -0.80
C ALA A 35 -9.08 -14.65 0.63
N LEU A 36 -9.56 -13.74 1.48
CA LEU A 36 -9.10 -13.51 2.86
C LEU A 36 -10.32 -13.41 3.80
N PRO A 37 -11.08 -14.50 4.01
CA PRO A 37 -12.37 -14.46 4.71
C PRO A 37 -12.28 -14.00 6.17
N ASP A 38 -11.11 -14.17 6.80
CA ASP A 38 -10.88 -13.76 8.18
C ASP A 38 -10.27 -12.35 8.30
N ALA A 39 -10.05 -11.65 7.17
CA ALA A 39 -9.40 -10.35 7.19
C ALA A 39 -10.33 -9.24 7.71
N ALA A 40 -9.78 -8.36 8.54
CA ALA A 40 -10.42 -7.09 8.86
C ALA A 40 -10.12 -6.07 7.78
N ILE A 41 -11.11 -5.73 6.94
CA ILE A 41 -10.92 -4.83 5.80
C ILE A 41 -11.27 -3.39 6.19
N TRP A 42 -10.31 -2.50 5.96
CA TRP A 42 -10.40 -1.05 6.13
C TRP A 42 -10.22 -0.35 4.79
N VAL A 43 -10.99 0.70 4.55
CA VAL A 43 -10.83 1.56 3.37
C VAL A 43 -10.38 2.93 3.82
N ALA A 44 -9.22 3.35 3.32
CA ALA A 44 -8.67 4.68 3.46
C ALA A 44 -9.17 5.54 2.29
N ASP A 45 -10.26 6.28 2.51
CA ASP A 45 -10.92 7.11 1.50
C ASP A 45 -10.41 8.56 1.54
N ASP A 46 -9.67 8.98 0.51
CA ASP A 46 -9.05 10.30 0.43
C ASP A 46 -10.01 11.38 -0.12
N ALA A 47 -11.16 11.55 0.58
CA ALA A 47 -12.21 12.52 0.23
C ALA A 47 -12.83 12.29 -1.16
N SER A 48 -13.25 11.06 -1.46
CA SER A 48 -13.95 10.74 -2.71
C SER A 48 -15.30 11.44 -2.83
N GLY A 49 -15.57 11.96 -4.02
CA GLY A 49 -16.82 12.63 -4.35
C GLY A 49 -17.86 11.78 -5.10
N ASP A 50 -17.49 10.55 -5.49
CA ASP A 50 -18.24 9.69 -6.42
C ASP A 50 -19.07 8.58 -5.76
N GLY A 51 -19.11 8.52 -4.42
CA GLY A 51 -19.80 7.44 -3.68
C GLY A 51 -18.92 6.26 -3.28
N THR A 52 -17.62 6.29 -3.55
CA THR A 52 -16.66 5.23 -3.15
C THR A 52 -16.81 4.79 -1.69
N ALA A 53 -16.87 5.73 -0.74
CA ALA A 53 -17.01 5.43 0.68
C ALA A 53 -18.33 4.73 1.02
N ALA A 54 -19.43 5.10 0.38
CA ALA A 54 -20.74 4.48 0.59
C ALA A 54 -20.74 3.03 0.09
N ILE A 55 -20.17 2.79 -1.09
CA ILE A 55 -20.03 1.44 -1.67
C ILE A 55 -19.18 0.56 -0.77
N ALA A 56 -18.06 1.08 -0.26
CA ALA A 56 -17.18 0.34 0.64
C ALA A 56 -17.90 -0.08 1.94
N ARG A 57 -18.65 0.82 2.57
CA ARG A 57 -19.46 0.50 3.77
C ARG A 57 -20.52 -0.55 3.48
N ALA A 58 -21.19 -0.48 2.33
CA ALA A 58 -22.19 -1.46 1.92
C ALA A 58 -21.60 -2.87 1.73
N ARG A 59 -20.29 -3.00 1.51
CA ARG A 59 -19.54 -4.25 1.43
C ARG A 59 -18.92 -4.69 2.76
N GLY A 60 -19.31 -4.07 3.88
CA GLY A 60 -18.86 -4.44 5.21
C GLY A 60 -17.46 -3.92 5.59
N ALA A 61 -16.82 -3.12 4.75
CA ALA A 61 -15.55 -2.53 5.09
C ALA A 61 -15.70 -1.38 6.10
N ARG A 62 -14.75 -1.24 7.03
CA ARG A 62 -14.61 -0.06 7.86
C ARG A 62 -13.99 1.06 7.04
N VAL A 63 -14.58 2.26 7.07
CA VAL A 63 -14.14 3.35 6.19
C VAL A 63 -13.68 4.54 7.01
N VAL A 64 -12.43 4.94 6.80
CA VAL A 64 -11.85 6.18 7.30
C VAL A 64 -11.84 7.18 6.15
N SER A 65 -12.77 8.14 6.19
CA SER A 65 -12.89 9.21 5.19
C SER A 65 -12.35 10.53 5.73
N ARG A 66 -11.96 11.42 4.82
CA ARG A 66 -11.50 12.77 5.14
C ARG A 66 -12.35 13.81 4.43
N ASP A 67 -12.36 15.04 4.96
CA ASP A 67 -13.11 16.17 4.38
C ASP A 67 -12.41 16.79 3.17
N ARG A 68 -11.10 16.54 3.02
CA ARG A 68 -10.27 17.04 1.90
C ARG A 68 -9.15 16.06 1.57
N PRO A 69 -8.71 15.99 0.30
CA PRO A 69 -7.62 15.12 -0.10
C PRO A 69 -6.30 15.53 0.57
N LEU A 70 -5.64 14.60 1.25
CA LEU A 70 -4.31 14.77 1.86
C LEU A 70 -3.25 13.88 1.19
N GLY A 71 -3.68 13.05 0.25
CA GLY A 71 -2.86 12.11 -0.51
C GLY A 71 -2.70 10.77 0.19
N LYS A 72 -2.39 9.75 -0.61
CA LYS A 72 -2.39 8.33 -0.24
C LYS A 72 -1.71 8.04 1.10
N GLY A 73 -0.47 8.47 1.28
CA GLY A 73 0.30 8.12 2.48
C GLY A 73 -0.31 8.62 3.78
N ALA A 74 -0.82 9.87 3.79
CA ALA A 74 -1.47 10.44 4.98
C ALA A 74 -2.80 9.72 5.28
N ASN A 75 -3.51 9.30 4.24
CA ASN A 75 -4.80 8.65 4.35
C ASN A 75 -4.64 7.20 4.83
N VAL A 76 -3.71 6.46 4.26
CA VAL A 76 -3.37 5.09 4.70
C VAL A 76 -2.83 5.09 6.14
N THR A 77 -2.04 6.11 6.53
CA THR A 77 -1.61 6.28 7.94
C THR A 77 -2.81 6.40 8.87
N ALA A 78 -3.77 7.28 8.54
CA ALA A 78 -4.94 7.46 9.40
C ALA A 78 -5.80 6.20 9.51
N ALA A 79 -5.95 5.44 8.43
CA ALA A 79 -6.68 4.17 8.47
C ALA A 79 -5.93 3.12 9.32
N ALA A 80 -4.60 3.06 9.23
CA ALA A 80 -3.79 2.18 10.07
C ALA A 80 -3.89 2.55 11.56
N GLU A 81 -3.79 3.84 11.89
CA GLU A 81 -3.93 4.34 13.26
C GLU A 81 -5.33 4.10 13.82
N ALA A 82 -6.39 4.32 13.01
CA ALA A 82 -7.76 4.02 13.39
C ALA A 82 -7.95 2.52 13.66
N ALA A 83 -7.45 1.66 12.79
CA ALA A 83 -7.50 0.22 12.96
C ALA A 83 -6.81 -0.22 14.26
N LEU A 84 -5.61 0.28 14.52
CA LEU A 84 -4.87 0.01 15.76
C LEU A 84 -5.63 0.50 17.00
N SER A 85 -6.21 1.70 16.95
CA SER A 85 -6.98 2.28 18.08
C SER A 85 -8.27 1.53 18.36
N GLU A 86 -8.88 0.89 17.35
CA GLU A 86 -10.05 0.03 17.48
C GLU A 86 -9.69 -1.42 17.86
N GLY A 87 -8.43 -1.68 18.19
CA GLY A 87 -7.96 -2.98 18.67
C GLY A 87 -7.69 -3.99 17.58
N ALA A 88 -7.48 -3.55 16.32
CA ALA A 88 -6.99 -4.45 15.28
C ALA A 88 -5.57 -4.93 15.64
N ASN A 89 -5.47 -6.20 16.00
CA ASN A 89 -4.25 -6.85 16.48
C ASN A 89 -3.74 -7.92 15.52
N GLY A 90 -4.01 -7.76 14.23
CA GLY A 90 -3.53 -8.68 13.20
C GLY A 90 -2.01 -8.78 13.20
N GLU A 91 -1.49 -10.02 13.19
CA GLU A 91 -0.05 -10.25 13.06
C GLU A 91 0.49 -9.74 11.73
N LEU A 92 -0.35 -9.77 10.68
CA LEU A 92 -0.02 -9.38 9.32
C LEU A 92 -0.92 -8.24 8.84
N TRP A 93 -0.32 -7.33 8.11
CA TRP A 93 -0.98 -6.17 7.50
C TRP A 93 -0.75 -6.18 6.00
N LEU A 94 -1.81 -5.93 5.24
CA LEU A 94 -1.80 -5.82 3.79
C LEU A 94 -2.27 -4.43 3.37
N LEU A 95 -1.46 -3.74 2.59
CA LEU A 95 -1.83 -2.48 1.93
C LEU A 95 -2.08 -2.77 0.46
N CYS A 96 -3.16 -2.23 -0.10
CA CYS A 96 -3.44 -2.35 -1.54
C CYS A 96 -4.26 -1.17 -2.07
N ASP A 97 -4.40 -1.10 -3.40
CA ASP A 97 -5.19 -0.10 -4.10
C ASP A 97 -6.61 -0.62 -4.37
N ALA A 98 -7.59 0.29 -4.50
CA ALA A 98 -9.00 -0.05 -4.68
C ALA A 98 -9.35 -0.51 -6.10
N ASP A 99 -8.44 -0.41 -7.08
CA ASP A 99 -8.70 -0.63 -8.50
C ASP A 99 -8.21 -2.00 -9.03
N LEU A 100 -7.90 -2.95 -8.16
CA LEU A 100 -7.34 -4.26 -8.52
C LEU A 100 -8.36 -5.25 -9.08
N GLY A 101 -9.65 -5.08 -8.77
CA GLY A 101 -10.70 -5.99 -9.24
C GLY A 101 -10.39 -7.47 -8.93
N ALA A 102 -10.53 -8.33 -9.94
CA ALA A 102 -10.31 -9.77 -9.81
C ALA A 102 -8.88 -10.16 -9.43
N SER A 103 -7.89 -9.32 -9.78
CA SER A 103 -6.49 -9.60 -9.47
C SER A 103 -6.14 -9.47 -7.98
N ALA A 104 -7.01 -8.86 -7.17
CA ALA A 104 -6.80 -8.75 -5.72
C ALA A 104 -6.62 -10.12 -5.01
N ARG A 105 -7.08 -11.22 -5.62
CA ARG A 105 -6.87 -12.59 -5.10
C ARG A 105 -5.41 -12.99 -4.99
N GLU A 106 -4.54 -12.43 -5.82
CA GLU A 106 -3.10 -12.70 -5.83
C GLU A 106 -2.38 -12.17 -4.57
N LEU A 107 -3.00 -11.22 -3.86
CA LEU A 107 -2.39 -10.55 -2.72
C LEU A 107 -2.15 -11.48 -1.52
N GLY A 108 -2.86 -12.61 -1.45
CA GLY A 108 -2.60 -13.66 -0.46
C GLY A 108 -1.15 -14.13 -0.46
N SER A 109 -0.51 -14.19 -1.64
CA SER A 109 0.89 -14.57 -1.81
C SER A 109 1.88 -13.63 -1.08
N LEU A 110 1.53 -12.34 -0.94
CA LEU A 110 2.35 -11.40 -0.16
C LEU A 110 2.28 -11.71 1.34
N LEU A 111 1.08 -12.01 1.85
CA LEU A 111 0.89 -12.41 3.24
C LEU A 111 1.64 -13.71 3.54
N ASP A 112 1.58 -14.68 2.64
CA ASP A 112 2.26 -15.97 2.79
C ASP A 112 3.78 -15.83 2.81
N ALA A 113 4.34 -14.94 1.98
CA ALA A 113 5.77 -14.66 1.96
C ALA A 113 6.27 -14.08 3.31
N VAL A 114 5.47 -13.20 3.94
CA VAL A 114 5.78 -12.65 5.26
C VAL A 114 5.54 -13.68 6.35
N ARG A 115 4.42 -14.43 6.30
CA ARG A 115 4.06 -15.48 7.26
C ARG A 115 5.12 -16.57 7.32
N GLY A 116 5.65 -16.97 6.18
CA GLY A 116 6.71 -17.96 6.08
C GLY A 116 8.08 -17.51 6.60
N GLY A 117 8.20 -16.26 7.08
CA GLY A 117 9.43 -15.71 7.63
C GLY A 117 10.51 -15.40 6.57
N GLY A 118 10.17 -15.47 5.28
CA GLY A 118 11.09 -15.18 4.19
C GLY A 118 11.45 -13.70 4.04
N CYS A 119 10.58 -12.81 4.56
CA CYS A 119 10.77 -11.36 4.57
C CYS A 119 9.93 -10.72 5.67
N ASP A 120 10.22 -9.46 5.99
CA ASP A 120 9.49 -8.63 6.94
C ASP A 120 8.55 -7.66 6.23
N LEU A 121 8.89 -7.31 4.97
CA LEU A 121 8.08 -6.54 4.03
C LEU A 121 8.08 -7.21 2.65
N ALA A 122 6.94 -7.70 2.20
CA ALA A 122 6.71 -8.18 0.84
C ALA A 122 6.09 -7.07 -0.02
N VAL A 123 6.58 -6.90 -1.25
CA VAL A 123 6.13 -5.89 -2.22
C VAL A 123 5.74 -6.59 -3.51
N ALA A 124 4.55 -6.30 -4.07
CA ALA A 124 4.16 -6.85 -5.35
C ALA A 124 4.96 -6.22 -6.50
N ALA A 125 5.60 -7.05 -7.32
CA ALA A 125 6.16 -6.68 -8.61
C ALA A 125 5.21 -7.16 -9.71
N PHE A 126 4.86 -6.28 -10.65
CA PHE A 126 3.95 -6.63 -11.74
C PHE A 126 4.67 -7.45 -12.80
N LYS A 127 4.17 -8.66 -13.07
CA LYS A 127 4.73 -9.59 -14.07
C LYS A 127 4.60 -9.05 -15.49
N VAL A 128 3.49 -8.36 -15.79
CA VAL A 128 3.24 -7.72 -17.09
C VAL A 128 3.28 -6.22 -16.94
N ARG A 129 4.22 -5.58 -17.63
CA ARG A 129 4.29 -4.11 -17.75
C ARG A 129 3.27 -3.63 -18.79
N THR A 130 2.02 -3.42 -18.37
CA THR A 130 1.01 -2.78 -19.22
C THR A 130 1.18 -1.25 -19.12
N GLY A 131 1.58 -0.64 -20.23
CA GLY A 131 1.62 0.83 -20.34
C GLY A 131 3.01 1.39 -20.64
N GLY A 132 3.15 2.09 -21.77
CA GLY A 132 4.37 2.71 -22.29
C GLY A 132 4.82 3.98 -21.53
N GLY A 133 4.84 3.94 -20.21
CA GLY A 133 5.25 5.03 -19.36
C GLY A 133 6.27 4.57 -18.33
N VAL A 134 7.48 4.20 -18.76
CA VAL A 134 8.64 4.20 -17.86
C VAL A 134 8.90 5.66 -17.52
N GLY A 135 8.02 6.23 -16.68
CA GLY A 135 8.06 7.64 -16.35
C GLY A 135 9.29 7.95 -15.51
N ALA A 136 9.77 9.17 -15.64
CA ALA A 136 10.83 9.74 -14.82
C ALA A 136 10.62 9.47 -13.30
N ALA A 137 9.36 9.35 -12.85
CA ALA A 137 9.00 9.03 -11.47
C ALA A 137 9.49 7.63 -11.04
N VAL A 138 9.28 6.58 -11.85
CA VAL A 138 9.74 5.21 -11.53
C VAL A 138 11.26 5.13 -11.53
N GLY A 139 11.90 5.74 -12.55
CA GLY A 139 13.37 5.81 -12.63
C GLY A 139 13.98 6.54 -11.46
N PHE A 140 13.41 7.70 -11.10
CA PHE A 140 13.86 8.47 -9.95
C PHE A 140 13.63 7.72 -8.62
N ALA A 141 12.47 7.08 -8.45
CA ALA A 141 12.16 6.31 -7.24
C ALA A 141 13.17 5.16 -7.05
N ARG A 142 13.49 4.43 -8.13
CA ARG A 142 14.49 3.35 -8.10
C ARG A 142 15.86 3.89 -7.72
N TRP A 143 16.32 4.94 -8.36
CA TRP A 143 17.58 5.61 -8.04
C TRP A 143 17.60 6.14 -6.58
N ALA A 144 16.50 6.74 -6.13
CA ALA A 144 16.39 7.28 -4.79
C ALA A 144 16.50 6.18 -3.72
N ILE A 145 15.84 5.04 -3.90
CA ILE A 145 15.94 3.88 -3.00
C ILE A 145 17.38 3.37 -2.98
N GLU A 146 17.96 3.06 -4.15
CA GLU A 146 19.34 2.56 -4.24
C GLU A 146 20.33 3.53 -3.60
N ARG A 147 20.19 4.83 -3.87
CA ARG A 147 21.05 5.88 -3.32
C ARG A 147 20.95 6.03 -1.80
N ARG A 148 19.76 5.78 -1.22
CA ARG A 148 19.49 5.97 0.22
C ARG A 148 19.77 4.75 1.08
N CYS A 149 19.54 3.55 0.59
CA CYS A 149 19.65 2.34 1.38
C CYS A 149 20.34 1.16 0.67
N GLY A 150 20.80 1.34 -0.57
CA GLY A 150 21.51 0.29 -1.33
C GLY A 150 20.60 -0.78 -1.93
N TYR A 151 19.29 -0.73 -1.69
CA TYR A 151 18.34 -1.71 -2.22
C TYR A 151 17.97 -1.41 -3.68
N ARG A 152 18.04 -2.42 -4.54
CA ARG A 152 17.69 -2.30 -5.97
C ARG A 152 16.25 -2.73 -6.20
N ALA A 153 15.32 -1.78 -6.12
CA ALA A 153 13.90 -2.05 -6.27
C ALA A 153 13.51 -2.28 -7.74
N ALA A 154 12.83 -3.39 -8.05
CA ALA A 154 12.16 -3.63 -9.32
C ALA A 154 10.80 -2.90 -9.38
N ALA A 155 10.07 -2.85 -8.26
CA ALA A 155 8.75 -2.23 -8.11
C ALA A 155 8.74 -1.06 -7.09
N PRO A 156 9.48 0.05 -7.33
CA PRO A 156 9.76 1.08 -6.34
C PRO A 156 8.52 1.87 -5.87
N ILE A 157 7.45 1.86 -6.66
CA ILE A 157 6.19 2.59 -6.40
C ILE A 157 4.97 1.67 -6.34
N SER A 158 5.16 0.36 -6.11
CA SER A 158 4.04 -0.56 -5.92
C SER A 158 3.33 -0.30 -4.60
N GLY A 159 2.00 -0.13 -4.66
CA GLY A 159 1.13 0.11 -3.50
C GLY A 159 0.75 -1.17 -2.76
N GLN A 160 0.91 -2.34 -3.39
CA GLN A 160 0.51 -3.63 -2.83
C GLN A 160 1.65 -4.19 -2.01
N ARG A 161 1.48 -4.21 -0.68
CA ARG A 161 2.52 -4.54 0.29
C ARG A 161 1.95 -5.31 1.47
N ALA A 162 2.64 -6.36 1.88
CA ALA A 162 2.33 -7.04 3.14
C ALA A 162 3.50 -6.93 4.11
N MET A 163 3.20 -6.83 5.40
CA MET A 163 4.21 -6.68 6.44
C MET A 163 3.71 -7.22 7.79
N ARG A 164 4.61 -7.43 8.72
CA ARG A 164 4.27 -7.73 10.12
C ARG A 164 3.80 -6.47 10.84
N ALA A 165 3.08 -6.66 11.95
CA ALA A 165 2.59 -5.54 12.77
C ALA A 165 3.72 -4.70 13.37
N ASP A 166 4.82 -5.31 13.77
CA ASP A 166 6.02 -4.61 14.27
C ASP A 166 6.68 -3.77 13.18
N THR A 167 6.78 -4.30 11.96
CA THR A 167 7.26 -3.58 10.79
C THR A 167 6.34 -2.40 10.46
N LEU A 168 5.00 -2.60 10.45
CA LEU A 168 4.05 -1.50 10.28
C LEU A 168 4.29 -0.38 11.30
N SER A 169 4.35 -0.75 12.58
CA SER A 169 4.53 0.20 13.69
C SER A 169 5.84 0.99 13.57
N ALA A 170 6.91 0.35 13.10
CA ALA A 170 8.19 1.01 12.86
C ALA A 170 8.19 1.96 11.66
N LEU A 171 7.28 1.77 10.69
CA LEU A 171 7.18 2.55 9.46
C LEU A 171 6.12 3.67 9.54
N LEU A 172 5.25 3.67 10.53
CA LEU A 172 4.27 4.73 10.76
C LEU A 172 4.93 5.96 11.43
N PRO A 173 4.48 7.19 11.10
CA PRO A 173 3.53 7.53 10.02
C PRO A 173 4.19 7.44 8.64
N PHE A 174 3.42 7.02 7.64
CA PHE A 174 3.92 6.95 6.27
C PHE A 174 4.18 8.34 5.67
N ALA A 175 5.10 8.43 4.72
CA ALA A 175 5.33 9.66 3.99
C ALA A 175 4.09 10.08 3.20
N ALA A 176 3.78 11.39 3.19
CA ALA A 176 2.61 11.92 2.52
C ALA A 176 2.66 11.73 0.99
N GLY A 177 1.48 11.66 0.38
CA GLY A 177 1.29 11.61 -1.06
C GLY A 177 1.84 10.34 -1.70
N TYR A 178 2.29 10.47 -2.94
CA TYR A 178 2.87 9.40 -3.77
C TYR A 178 4.34 9.06 -3.43
N GLY A 179 4.90 9.68 -2.40
CA GLY A 179 6.22 9.33 -1.88
C GLY A 179 6.19 8.15 -0.90
N MET A 180 5.00 7.72 -0.48
CA MET A 180 4.78 6.69 0.54
C MET A 180 5.56 5.41 0.25
N GLU A 181 5.40 4.85 -0.92
CA GLU A 181 5.97 3.54 -1.29
C GLU A 181 7.50 3.57 -1.35
N THR A 182 8.04 4.64 -1.97
CA THR A 182 9.49 4.87 -2.05
C THR A 182 10.10 5.06 -0.67
N ALA A 183 9.44 5.88 0.16
CA ALA A 183 9.85 6.14 1.52
C ALA A 183 9.80 4.89 2.39
N MET A 184 8.71 4.14 2.34
CA MET A 184 8.51 2.89 3.09
C MET A 184 9.62 1.88 2.80
N THR A 185 10.01 1.72 1.53
CA THR A 185 11.11 0.82 1.16
C THR A 185 12.44 1.29 1.75
N ILE A 186 12.74 2.60 1.69
CA ILE A 186 13.97 3.17 2.28
C ILE A 186 13.99 2.97 3.79
N ASP A 187 12.88 3.27 4.46
CA ASP A 187 12.78 3.22 5.92
C ASP A 187 12.84 1.76 6.41
N ALA A 188 12.15 0.83 5.74
CA ALA A 188 12.20 -0.60 6.06
C ALA A 188 13.63 -1.17 5.98
N VAL A 189 14.33 -0.93 4.86
CA VAL A 189 15.72 -1.41 4.69
C VAL A 189 16.65 -0.80 5.72
N ARG A 190 16.50 0.49 6.04
CA ARG A 190 17.32 1.17 7.07
C ARG A 190 17.06 0.68 8.49
N SER A 191 15.83 0.24 8.74
CA SER A 191 15.45 -0.39 10.02
C SER A 191 15.88 -1.87 10.11
N GLY A 192 16.58 -2.38 9.09
CA GLY A 192 17.05 -3.76 9.06
C GLY A 192 16.02 -4.78 8.60
N CYS A 193 14.83 -4.34 8.12
CA CYS A 193 13.82 -5.23 7.60
C CYS A 193 14.28 -5.89 6.29
N ARG A 194 13.98 -7.18 6.16
CA ARG A 194 14.19 -7.93 4.91
C ARG A 194 13.05 -7.62 3.95
N VAL A 195 13.35 -6.89 2.88
CA VAL A 195 12.39 -6.55 1.82
C VAL A 195 12.50 -7.56 0.70
N ARG A 196 11.36 -8.10 0.25
CA ARG A 196 11.28 -9.03 -0.88
C ARG A 196 10.21 -8.60 -1.86
N GLU A 197 10.52 -8.60 -3.14
CA GLU A 197 9.57 -8.37 -4.22
C GLU A 197 9.05 -9.71 -4.74
N ILE A 198 7.72 -9.82 -4.88
CA ILE A 198 7.01 -11.02 -5.34
C ILE A 198 6.32 -10.69 -6.66
N GLU A 199 6.63 -11.42 -7.70
CA GLU A 199 5.98 -11.24 -9.01
C GLU A 199 4.54 -11.75 -8.95
N LEU A 200 3.58 -10.86 -9.22
CA LEU A 200 2.15 -11.14 -9.24
C LEU A 200 1.52 -10.69 -10.57
N GLU A 201 0.45 -11.37 -10.97
CA GLU A 201 -0.36 -11.01 -12.13
C GLU A 201 -1.46 -10.02 -11.71
N LEU A 202 -1.07 -8.77 -11.46
CA LEU A 202 -1.99 -7.74 -11.02
C LEU A 202 -2.45 -6.86 -12.19
N GLU A 203 -3.74 -6.55 -12.19
CA GLU A 203 -4.34 -5.53 -13.05
C GLU A 203 -4.36 -4.19 -12.32
N HIS A 204 -4.14 -3.11 -13.03
CA HIS A 204 -4.32 -1.75 -12.53
C HIS A 204 -4.72 -0.82 -13.65
N ARG A 205 -5.36 0.29 -13.30
CA ARG A 205 -5.76 1.30 -14.28
C ARG A 205 -4.54 1.92 -14.94
N ALA A 206 -4.38 1.68 -16.26
CA ALA A 206 -3.38 2.40 -17.03
C ALA A 206 -3.75 3.89 -17.08
N THR A 207 -2.97 4.75 -16.42
CA THR A 207 -3.12 6.20 -16.52
C THR A 207 -2.84 6.63 -17.95
N GLY A 208 -3.88 7.04 -18.69
CA GLY A 208 -3.81 7.44 -20.10
C GLY A 208 -2.85 8.63 -20.34
N ARG A 209 -2.55 8.88 -21.63
CA ARG A 209 -1.74 10.02 -22.10
C ARG A 209 -2.59 11.33 -22.17
N THR A 210 -3.31 11.66 -21.11
CA THR A 210 -4.13 12.87 -21.00
C THR A 210 -3.39 13.98 -20.25
N LEU A 211 -3.82 15.24 -20.39
CA LEU A 211 -3.28 16.37 -19.60
C LEU A 211 -3.37 16.11 -18.09
N GLY A 212 -4.47 15.52 -17.62
CA GLY A 212 -4.62 15.07 -16.24
C GLY A 212 -3.56 14.03 -15.83
N GLY A 213 -3.24 13.10 -16.71
CA GLY A 213 -2.17 12.12 -16.50
C GLY A 213 -0.77 12.75 -16.40
N PHE A 214 -0.51 13.87 -17.10
CA PHE A 214 0.77 14.60 -16.96
C PHE A 214 0.86 15.32 -15.62
N LEU A 215 -0.21 15.99 -15.17
CA LEU A 215 -0.28 16.65 -13.86
C LEU A 215 -0.15 15.63 -12.72
N HIS A 216 -0.81 14.48 -12.85
CA HIS A 216 -0.70 13.39 -11.89
C HIS A 216 0.76 12.90 -11.76
N ARG A 217 1.45 12.63 -12.88
CA ARG A 217 2.86 12.23 -12.90
C ARG A 217 3.80 13.29 -12.32
N GLY A 218 3.51 14.57 -12.57
CA GLY A 218 4.26 15.69 -11.98
C GLY A 218 4.12 15.72 -10.45
N ARG A 219 2.90 15.53 -9.92
CA ARG A 219 2.66 15.42 -8.47
C ARG A 219 3.37 14.20 -7.89
N GLN A 220 3.29 13.05 -8.55
CA GLN A 220 3.96 11.83 -8.13
C GLN A 220 5.48 12.02 -8.02
N LEU A 221 6.13 12.58 -9.05
CA LEU A 221 7.56 12.86 -9.03
C LEU A 221 7.93 13.82 -7.91
N ARG A 222 7.17 14.93 -7.74
CA ARG A 222 7.39 15.90 -6.66
C ARG A 222 7.35 15.24 -5.27
N ASP A 223 6.38 14.36 -5.03
CA ASP A 223 6.20 13.72 -3.73
C ASP A 223 7.32 12.68 -3.46
N ILE A 224 7.77 11.96 -4.50
CA ILE A 224 8.93 11.08 -4.40
C ILE A 224 10.22 11.88 -4.11
N VAL A 225 10.41 13.05 -4.76
CA VAL A 225 11.54 13.94 -4.47
C VAL A 225 11.50 14.43 -3.02
N ARG A 226 10.33 14.82 -2.52
CA ARG A 226 10.16 15.20 -1.10
C ARG A 226 10.50 14.05 -0.16
N ALA A 227 10.02 12.84 -0.45
CA ALA A 227 10.35 11.65 0.31
C ALA A 227 11.85 11.37 0.33
N TYR A 228 12.53 11.52 -0.81
CA TYR A 228 13.98 11.39 -0.92
C TYR A 228 14.73 12.45 -0.10
N LEU A 229 14.29 13.71 -0.15
CA LEU A 229 14.95 14.82 0.56
C LEU A 229 14.76 14.72 2.07
N SER A 230 13.58 14.32 2.54
CA SER A 230 13.31 14.16 3.98
C SER A 230 14.11 13.00 4.61
N ARG A 231 14.55 12.03 3.80
CA ARG A 231 15.37 10.90 4.24
C ARG A 231 16.86 11.11 3.95
N ARG A 232 17.35 12.33 4.19
CA ARG A 232 18.78 12.60 4.16
C ARG A 232 19.48 11.67 5.15
N ARG A 233 20.73 11.26 4.83
CA ARG A 233 21.54 10.40 5.68
C ARG A 233 21.56 10.96 7.09
N GLU A 234 20.87 10.36 8.03
CA GLU A 234 21.31 10.35 9.40
C GLU A 234 22.60 9.50 9.42
N ALA A 235 23.66 10.04 10.02
CA ALA A 235 24.85 9.25 10.24
C ALA A 235 24.45 7.98 11.02
N PRO A 236 25.08 6.82 10.73
CA PRO A 236 24.78 5.61 11.48
C PRO A 236 24.97 5.94 12.96
N ARG A 237 23.91 5.75 13.76
CA ARG A 237 24.05 5.76 15.22
C ARG A 237 25.00 4.62 15.58
N ARG A 238 26.18 4.99 16.05
CA ARG A 238 27.18 4.04 16.59
C ARG A 238 26.66 3.40 17.87
#